data_816dc737f1a8200474cdfe1aa2c6cd64
#
_entry.id   816dc737f1a8200474cdfe1aa2c6cd64
#
_cell.length_a   1.000
_cell.length_b   1.000
_cell.length_c   1.000
_cell.angle_alpha   90.00
_cell.angle_beta   90.00
_cell.angle_gamma   90.00
#
_symmetry.space_group_name_H-M   'P 1'
#
loop_
_entity.id
_entity.type
_entity.pdbx_description
1 polymer ?
#
loop_
_entity_poly.entity_id
_entity_poly.type
_entity_poly.pdbx_seq_one_letter_code
_entity_poly.pdbx_strand_id
1 'polypeptide(L)'
;MKKIVTLCAVLGLAVSTAHAQKSAAVQSIEEYRAMLADGNPAELFEAKGEDLWKKKRGPKNESLEKCDLGLGAGVFKGAFVTLPRYFTDTNKVQDLESRLLTCMDTLQGLNVAEIAKTPFGKGEQNNMTALATWIAAESRDMKFNLPQSHAKEQVA
;
A
#
# COMPACT_ATOMS: atom_id res chain seq x y z
N MET A 1 70.53 -42.34 21.63
CA MET A 1 69.24 -42.03 22.28
C MET A 1 68.78 -40.68 21.71
N LYS A 2 67.96 -40.72 20.65
CA LYS A 2 67.46 -39.53 19.96
C LYS A 2 66.08 -39.17 20.52
N LYS A 3 65.96 -38.00 21.13
CA LYS A 3 64.68 -37.47 21.60
C LYS A 3 64.01 -36.77 20.42
N ILE A 4 62.87 -37.27 20.02
CA ILE A 4 61.99 -36.66 19.02
C ILE A 4 61.05 -35.69 19.78
N VAL A 5 61.18 -34.40 19.49
CA VAL A 5 60.26 -33.37 20.00
C VAL A 5 59.19 -33.19 18.95
N THR A 6 57.97 -33.61 19.27
CA THR A 6 56.79 -33.42 18.42
C THR A 6 56.23 -32.01 18.67
N LEU A 7 56.34 -31.15 17.65
CA LEU A 7 55.78 -29.82 17.64
C LEU A 7 54.33 -29.87 17.17
N CYS A 8 53.36 -29.76 18.07
CA CYS A 8 51.94 -29.58 17.73
C CYS A 8 51.68 -28.15 17.29
N ALA A 9 51.49 -27.99 15.95
CA ALA A 9 51.01 -26.74 15.39
C ALA A 9 49.46 -26.63 15.59
N VAL A 10 49.04 -25.75 16.47
CA VAL A 10 47.62 -25.41 16.65
C VAL A 10 47.25 -24.41 15.57
N LEU A 11 46.56 -24.87 14.50
CA LEU A 11 45.93 -23.97 13.53
C LEU A 11 44.67 -23.37 14.16
N GLY A 12 44.74 -22.11 14.59
CA GLY A 12 43.60 -21.33 14.98
C GLY A 12 42.83 -20.93 13.75
N LEU A 13 41.62 -21.52 13.51
CA LEU A 13 40.66 -21.01 12.56
C LEU A 13 40.11 -19.68 13.06
N ALA A 14 40.59 -18.58 12.51
CA ALA A 14 39.95 -17.28 12.67
C ALA A 14 38.66 -17.30 11.82
N VAL A 15 37.53 -17.48 12.48
CA VAL A 15 36.22 -17.29 11.87
C VAL A 15 35.99 -15.80 11.69
N SER A 16 36.32 -15.26 10.52
CA SER A 16 35.99 -13.90 10.14
C SER A 16 34.49 -13.79 9.97
N THR A 17 33.78 -13.22 10.94
CA THR A 17 32.38 -12.82 10.78
C THR A 17 32.35 -11.65 9.79
N ALA A 18 32.11 -11.96 8.52
CA ALA A 18 31.84 -10.95 7.50
C ALA A 18 30.50 -10.26 7.86
N HIS A 19 30.58 -9.16 8.57
CA HIS A 19 29.46 -8.25 8.69
C HIS A 19 29.25 -7.64 7.31
N ALA A 20 28.13 -8.00 6.66
CA ALA A 20 27.73 -7.39 5.39
C ALA A 20 27.53 -5.89 5.64
N GLN A 21 28.54 -5.10 5.27
CA GLN A 21 28.47 -3.65 5.36
C GLN A 21 27.46 -3.16 4.34
N LYS A 22 26.37 -2.53 4.80
CA LYS A 22 25.38 -1.93 3.92
C LYS A 22 26.10 -0.99 2.94
N SER A 23 25.73 -1.06 1.65
CA SER A 23 26.32 -0.15 0.68
C SER A 23 25.96 1.31 1.01
N ALA A 24 26.83 2.26 0.63
CA ALA A 24 26.58 3.68 0.85
C ALA A 24 25.23 4.13 0.24
N ALA A 25 24.82 3.52 -0.89
CA ALA A 25 23.51 3.77 -1.50
C ALA A 25 22.36 3.32 -0.61
N VAL A 26 22.46 2.18 0.06
CA VAL A 26 21.42 1.71 0.99
C VAL A 26 21.34 2.61 2.22
N GLN A 27 22.48 3.05 2.74
CA GLN A 27 22.53 3.99 3.88
C GLN A 27 21.86 5.32 3.54
N SER A 28 22.18 5.92 2.39
CA SER A 28 21.56 7.19 1.97
C SER A 28 20.06 7.07 1.70
N ILE A 29 19.58 5.90 1.23
CA ILE A 29 18.14 5.65 1.08
C ILE A 29 17.46 5.54 2.45
N GLU A 30 18.09 4.89 3.43
CA GLU A 30 17.56 4.78 4.79
C GLU A 30 17.50 6.14 5.50
N GLU A 31 18.55 6.95 5.36
CA GLU A 31 18.60 8.33 5.88
C GLU A 31 17.50 9.20 5.25
N TYR A 32 17.33 9.12 3.94
CA TYR A 32 16.28 9.85 3.23
C TYR A 32 14.87 9.40 3.70
N ARG A 33 14.66 8.11 3.88
CA ARG A 33 13.38 7.59 4.43
C ARG A 33 13.14 8.07 5.86
N ALA A 34 14.19 8.13 6.69
CA ALA A 34 14.07 8.65 8.06
C ALA A 34 13.71 10.14 8.07
N MET A 35 14.29 10.94 7.18
CA MET A 35 13.91 12.35 7.03
C MET A 35 12.48 12.54 6.56
N LEU A 36 11.99 11.67 5.66
CA LEU A 36 10.60 11.70 5.20
C LEU A 36 9.61 11.23 6.28
N ALA A 37 10.04 10.40 7.22
CA ALA A 37 9.19 9.95 8.32
C ALA A 37 8.90 11.07 9.33
N ASP A 38 9.78 12.06 9.43
CA ASP A 38 9.59 13.25 10.27
C ASP A 38 9.05 14.41 9.39
N GLY A 39 7.72 14.53 9.33
CA GLY A 39 7.04 15.59 8.56
C GLY A 39 6.78 15.26 7.09
N ASN A 40 6.48 14.00 6.78
CA ASN A 40 6.11 13.58 5.43
C ASN A 40 4.84 14.29 4.95
N PRO A 41 4.89 15.06 3.83
CA PRO A 41 3.68 15.73 3.28
C PRO A 41 2.52 14.77 2.97
N ALA A 42 2.80 13.48 2.74
CA ALA A 42 1.76 12.47 2.53
C ALA A 42 0.82 12.31 3.74
N GLU A 43 1.27 12.60 4.97
CA GLU A 43 0.43 12.51 6.18
C GLU A 43 -0.79 13.44 6.12
N LEU A 44 -0.67 14.59 5.46
CA LEU A 44 -1.80 15.50 5.25
C LEU A 44 -2.85 14.86 4.33
N PHE A 45 -2.41 14.12 3.31
CA PHE A 45 -3.31 13.37 2.43
C PHE A 45 -3.90 12.16 3.14
N GLU A 46 -3.16 11.48 4.00
CA GLU A 46 -3.66 10.36 4.80
C GLU A 46 -4.77 10.83 5.76
N ALA A 47 -4.52 11.89 6.54
CA ALA A 47 -5.53 12.46 7.44
C ALA A 47 -6.78 12.93 6.69
N LYS A 48 -6.60 13.58 5.53
CA LYS A 48 -7.71 13.98 4.66
C LYS A 48 -8.46 12.78 4.12
N GLY A 49 -7.77 11.71 3.74
CA GLY A 49 -8.36 10.48 3.21
C GLY A 49 -9.23 9.78 4.25
N GLU A 50 -8.75 9.68 5.49
CA GLU A 50 -9.50 9.15 6.61
C GLU A 50 -10.78 9.95 6.91
N ASP A 51 -10.68 11.28 6.92
CA ASP A 51 -11.86 12.15 7.10
C ASP A 51 -12.89 11.95 5.98
N LEU A 52 -12.43 11.90 4.72
CA LEU A 52 -13.29 11.69 3.55
C LEU A 52 -13.99 10.32 3.56
N TRP A 53 -13.36 9.27 4.08
CA TRP A 53 -13.96 7.95 4.22
C TRP A 53 -15.16 7.95 5.16
N LYS A 54 -15.04 8.65 6.28
CA LYS A 54 -16.08 8.76 7.32
C LYS A 54 -17.14 9.82 6.99
N LYS A 55 -16.80 10.79 6.17
CA LYS A 55 -17.65 11.94 5.88
C LYS A 55 -18.82 11.60 4.98
N LYS A 56 -20.02 11.95 5.41
CA LYS A 56 -21.22 11.87 4.57
C LYS A 56 -21.17 12.94 3.47
N ARG A 57 -21.34 12.50 2.23
CA ARG A 57 -21.22 13.35 1.04
C ARG A 57 -22.20 12.93 -0.06
N GLY A 58 -22.27 13.78 -1.08
CA GLY A 58 -23.07 13.54 -2.26
C GLY A 58 -24.59 13.62 -2.03
N PRO A 59 -25.38 13.45 -3.10
CA PRO A 59 -26.85 13.54 -3.03
C PRO A 59 -27.51 12.55 -2.07
N LYS A 60 -26.87 11.39 -1.85
CA LYS A 60 -27.38 10.35 -0.93
C LYS A 60 -27.00 10.62 0.53
N ASN A 61 -26.14 11.61 0.80
CA ASN A 61 -25.65 11.95 2.14
C ASN A 61 -25.13 10.73 2.94
N GLU A 62 -24.34 9.88 2.28
CA GLU A 62 -23.74 8.68 2.87
C GLU A 62 -22.22 8.77 2.91
N SER A 63 -21.60 8.03 3.85
CA SER A 63 -20.15 7.87 3.95
C SER A 63 -19.66 6.71 3.07
N LEU A 64 -18.35 6.53 2.97
CA LEU A 64 -17.75 5.37 2.30
C LEU A 64 -17.55 4.18 3.24
N GLU A 65 -17.96 4.26 4.51
CA GLU A 65 -17.79 3.20 5.51
C GLU A 65 -18.48 1.88 5.20
N LYS A 66 -19.37 1.88 4.18
CA LYS A 66 -20.00 0.65 3.66
C LYS A 66 -19.36 0.15 2.36
N CYS A 67 -18.33 0.84 1.85
CA CYS A 67 -17.65 0.46 0.62
C CYS A 67 -16.92 -0.88 0.83
N ASP A 68 -17.17 -1.84 -0.05
CA ASP A 68 -16.44 -3.10 -0.09
C ASP A 68 -15.26 -2.97 -1.07
N LEU A 69 -14.05 -2.96 -0.52
CA LEU A 69 -12.80 -2.95 -1.28
C LEU A 69 -12.29 -4.37 -1.60
N GLY A 70 -13.17 -5.38 -1.44
CA GLY A 70 -12.86 -6.77 -1.72
C GLY A 70 -12.52 -7.62 -0.49
N LEU A 71 -12.52 -7.02 0.69
CA LEU A 71 -12.33 -7.71 1.98
C LEU A 71 -13.61 -7.71 2.83
N GLY A 72 -14.71 -7.23 2.28
CA GLY A 72 -15.99 -7.03 2.97
C GLY A 72 -16.29 -5.55 3.18
N ALA A 73 -17.58 -5.24 3.40
CA ALA A 73 -18.05 -3.87 3.55
C ALA A 73 -17.34 -3.14 4.70
N GLY A 74 -16.75 -1.98 4.40
CA GLY A 74 -16.07 -1.13 5.36
C GLY A 74 -14.64 -1.57 5.75
N VAL A 75 -14.17 -2.69 5.26
CA VAL A 75 -12.81 -3.17 5.53
C VAL A 75 -11.82 -2.51 4.56
N PHE A 76 -11.03 -1.58 5.06
CA PHE A 76 -10.02 -0.85 4.29
C PHE A 76 -8.58 -1.32 4.58
N LYS A 77 -8.31 -1.76 5.82
CA LYS A 77 -6.97 -2.21 6.23
C LYS A 77 -6.53 -3.44 5.43
N GLY A 78 -5.41 -3.31 4.74
CA GLY A 78 -4.87 -4.37 3.88
C GLY A 78 -5.56 -4.48 2.51
N ALA A 79 -6.56 -3.65 2.19
CA ALA A 79 -7.26 -3.72 0.92
C ALA A 79 -6.34 -3.41 -0.27
N PHE A 80 -5.46 -2.41 -0.15
CA PHE A 80 -4.56 -2.00 -1.23
C PHE A 80 -3.70 -3.14 -1.78
N VAL A 81 -3.18 -4.01 -0.90
CA VAL A 81 -2.30 -5.11 -1.31
C VAL A 81 -3.03 -6.31 -1.91
N THR A 82 -4.38 -6.28 -1.93
CA THR A 82 -5.24 -7.31 -2.55
C THR A 82 -5.90 -6.84 -3.85
N LEU A 83 -5.59 -5.63 -4.31
CA LEU A 83 -6.10 -5.03 -5.54
C LEU A 83 -4.98 -4.93 -6.59
N PRO A 84 -5.31 -5.07 -7.91
CA PRO A 84 -6.67 -5.24 -8.46
C PRO A 84 -7.25 -6.63 -8.25
N ARG A 85 -8.59 -6.72 -8.26
CA ARG A 85 -9.32 -7.97 -8.18
C ARG A 85 -10.66 -7.90 -8.92
N TYR A 86 -11.26 -9.06 -9.17
CA TYR A 86 -12.59 -9.15 -9.76
C TYR A 86 -13.69 -8.86 -8.74
N PHE A 87 -14.65 -8.03 -9.12
CA PHE A 87 -15.85 -7.70 -8.35
C PHE A 87 -17.10 -8.18 -9.09
N THR A 88 -17.92 -8.99 -8.41
CA THR A 88 -19.12 -9.60 -8.99
C THR A 88 -20.23 -8.59 -9.25
N ASP A 89 -20.33 -7.56 -8.41
CA ASP A 89 -21.35 -6.50 -8.51
C ASP A 89 -21.17 -5.63 -9.77
N THR A 90 -19.96 -5.45 -10.24
CA THR A 90 -19.65 -4.70 -11.47
C THR A 90 -19.30 -5.60 -12.65
N ASN A 91 -19.06 -6.90 -12.40
CA ASN A 91 -18.55 -7.86 -13.38
C ASN A 91 -17.22 -7.41 -14.02
N LYS A 92 -16.38 -6.70 -13.26
CA LYS A 92 -15.10 -6.13 -13.71
C LYS A 92 -13.98 -6.43 -12.73
N VAL A 93 -12.75 -6.47 -13.25
CA VAL A 93 -11.54 -6.29 -12.43
C VAL A 93 -11.38 -4.80 -12.17
N GLN A 94 -11.21 -4.44 -10.90
CA GLN A 94 -11.05 -3.05 -10.48
C GLN A 94 -9.82 -2.92 -9.58
N ASP A 95 -9.06 -1.87 -9.81
CA ASP A 95 -8.05 -1.34 -8.91
C ASP A 95 -8.72 -0.51 -7.80
N LEU A 96 -7.92 0.08 -6.92
CA LEU A 96 -8.42 0.86 -5.79
C LEU A 96 -9.24 2.07 -6.26
N GLU A 97 -8.73 2.83 -7.21
CA GLU A 97 -9.37 4.06 -7.70
C GLU A 97 -10.69 3.75 -8.39
N SER A 98 -10.71 2.76 -9.27
CA SER A 98 -11.94 2.32 -9.95
C SER A 98 -12.97 1.81 -8.96
N ARG A 99 -12.56 1.12 -7.91
CA ARG A 99 -13.45 0.63 -6.86
C ARG A 99 -13.99 1.77 -6.01
N LEU A 100 -13.15 2.74 -5.64
CA LEU A 100 -13.58 3.95 -4.94
C LEU A 100 -14.61 4.75 -5.75
N LEU A 101 -14.39 4.91 -7.07
CA LEU A 101 -15.39 5.56 -7.95
C LEU A 101 -16.72 4.81 -7.92
N THR A 102 -16.70 3.48 -7.99
CA THR A 102 -17.93 2.67 -7.87
C THR A 102 -18.65 2.94 -6.54
N CYS A 103 -17.91 2.99 -5.42
CA CYS A 103 -18.50 3.29 -4.12
C CYS A 103 -19.02 4.75 -4.03
N MET A 104 -18.33 5.70 -4.60
CA MET A 104 -18.77 7.10 -4.66
C MET A 104 -20.08 7.26 -5.42
N ASP A 105 -20.25 6.55 -6.53
CA ASP A 105 -21.51 6.52 -7.28
C ASP A 105 -22.60 5.80 -6.50
N THR A 106 -22.34 4.57 -6.08
CA THR A 106 -23.38 3.71 -5.49
C THR A 106 -23.81 4.16 -4.09
N LEU A 107 -22.88 4.56 -3.23
CA LEU A 107 -23.18 4.98 -1.86
C LEU A 107 -23.50 6.47 -1.75
N GLN A 108 -22.71 7.32 -2.40
CA GLN A 108 -22.84 8.77 -2.26
C GLN A 108 -23.67 9.41 -3.38
N GLY A 109 -23.86 8.74 -4.51
CA GLY A 109 -24.57 9.27 -5.68
C GLY A 109 -23.79 10.37 -6.41
N LEU A 110 -22.46 10.36 -6.32
CA LEU A 110 -21.59 11.31 -7.01
C LEU A 110 -21.51 10.97 -8.50
N ASN A 111 -21.41 11.99 -9.34
CA ASN A 111 -21.24 11.82 -10.78
C ASN A 111 -19.79 11.45 -11.11
N VAL A 112 -19.50 10.16 -11.22
CA VAL A 112 -18.14 9.66 -11.46
C VAL A 112 -17.61 10.04 -12.84
N ALA A 113 -18.48 10.28 -13.83
CA ALA A 113 -18.06 10.74 -15.15
C ALA A 113 -17.49 12.16 -15.10
N GLU A 114 -18.02 13.02 -14.23
CA GLU A 114 -17.47 14.35 -13.97
C GLU A 114 -16.19 14.28 -13.14
N ILE A 115 -16.13 13.38 -12.16
CA ILE A 115 -14.91 13.15 -11.37
C ILE A 115 -13.76 12.74 -12.30
N ALA A 116 -13.99 11.80 -13.21
CA ALA A 116 -12.98 11.32 -14.15
C ALA A 116 -12.47 12.40 -15.12
N LYS A 117 -13.27 13.43 -15.41
CA LYS A 117 -12.86 14.57 -16.26
C LYS A 117 -12.12 15.67 -15.48
N THR A 118 -12.19 15.64 -14.15
CA THR A 118 -11.52 16.66 -13.32
C THR A 118 -10.01 16.50 -13.42
N PRO A 119 -9.24 17.57 -13.66
CA PRO A 119 -7.80 17.50 -13.73
C PRO A 119 -7.19 16.98 -12.43
N PHE A 120 -6.10 16.22 -12.55
CA PHE A 120 -5.35 15.70 -11.41
C PHE A 120 -4.98 16.82 -10.42
N GLY A 121 -5.10 16.53 -9.13
CA GLY A 121 -4.80 17.47 -8.05
C GLY A 121 -5.90 18.51 -7.79
N LYS A 122 -7.05 18.48 -8.49
CA LYS A 122 -8.16 19.41 -8.30
C LYS A 122 -9.45 18.69 -7.90
N GLY A 123 -10.32 19.43 -7.17
CA GLY A 123 -11.68 19.00 -6.82
C GLY A 123 -11.76 17.55 -6.29
N GLU A 124 -12.66 16.76 -6.83
CA GLU A 124 -12.88 15.37 -6.43
C GLU A 124 -11.71 14.45 -6.81
N GLN A 125 -10.89 14.77 -7.82
CA GLN A 125 -9.66 14.01 -8.10
C GLN A 125 -8.65 14.14 -6.96
N ASN A 126 -8.53 15.31 -6.35
CA ASN A 126 -7.68 15.49 -5.16
C ASN A 126 -8.23 14.73 -3.93
N ASN A 127 -9.54 14.58 -3.82
CA ASN A 127 -10.18 13.76 -2.80
C ASN A 127 -9.94 12.27 -3.05
N MET A 128 -9.99 11.82 -4.29
CA MET A 128 -9.63 10.47 -4.70
C MET A 128 -8.18 10.14 -4.33
N THR A 129 -7.25 11.03 -4.65
CA THR A 129 -5.83 10.88 -4.28
C THR A 129 -5.67 10.74 -2.77
N ALA A 130 -6.36 11.56 -1.97
CA ALA A 130 -6.29 11.49 -0.52
C ALA A 130 -6.82 10.14 0.02
N LEU A 131 -7.97 9.68 -0.47
CA LEU A 131 -8.53 8.36 -0.11
C LEU A 131 -7.59 7.22 -0.47
N ALA A 132 -7.04 7.22 -1.70
CA ALA A 132 -6.11 6.20 -2.15
C ALA A 132 -4.82 6.20 -1.32
N THR A 133 -4.28 7.38 -0.99
CA THR A 133 -3.09 7.52 -0.14
C THR A 133 -3.33 6.94 1.25
N TRP A 134 -4.46 7.26 1.88
CA TRP A 134 -4.79 6.74 3.19
C TRP A 134 -4.97 5.22 3.18
N ILE A 135 -5.75 4.66 2.25
CA ILE A 135 -5.98 3.21 2.16
C ILE A 135 -4.68 2.45 1.87
N ALA A 136 -3.79 3.02 1.05
CA ALA A 136 -2.46 2.46 0.82
C ALA A 136 -1.61 2.49 2.11
N ALA A 137 -1.67 3.58 2.87
CA ALA A 137 -0.98 3.71 4.15
C ALA A 137 -1.44 2.67 5.18
N GLU A 138 -2.74 2.35 5.21
CA GLU A 138 -3.31 1.30 6.06
C GLU A 138 -2.90 -0.13 5.65
N SER A 139 -2.16 -0.25 4.55
CA SER A 139 -1.57 -1.52 4.08
C SER A 139 -0.04 -1.55 4.19
N ARG A 140 0.58 -0.58 4.91
CA ARG A 140 2.04 -0.52 5.11
C ARG A 140 2.55 -1.83 5.71
N ASP A 141 3.73 -2.24 5.28
CA ASP A 141 4.44 -3.46 5.70
C ASP A 141 3.73 -4.78 5.34
N MET A 142 2.59 -4.72 4.65
CA MET A 142 1.90 -5.89 4.14
C MET A 142 2.46 -6.30 2.77
N LYS A 143 2.53 -7.61 2.52
CA LYS A 143 2.93 -8.15 1.21
C LYS A 143 1.74 -8.13 0.26
N PHE A 144 2.00 -7.84 -1.01
CA PHE A 144 1.00 -8.01 -2.07
C PHE A 144 0.50 -9.46 -2.11
N ASN A 145 -0.81 -9.60 -2.15
CA ASN A 145 -1.52 -10.87 -2.23
C ASN A 145 -2.68 -10.73 -3.22
N LEU A 146 -2.34 -10.60 -4.49
CA LEU A 146 -3.32 -10.42 -5.56
C LEU A 146 -4.07 -11.72 -5.81
N PRO A 147 -5.41 -11.72 -5.80
CA PRO A 147 -6.19 -12.90 -6.11
C PRO A 147 -5.99 -13.31 -7.58
N GLN A 148 -5.99 -14.63 -7.82
CA GLN A 148 -5.84 -15.25 -9.15
C GLN A 148 -6.93 -16.30 -9.37
N SER A 149 -8.00 -16.25 -8.59
CA SER A 149 -9.05 -17.26 -8.58
C SER A 149 -10.05 -17.11 -9.73
N HIS A 150 -10.22 -15.91 -10.24
CA HIS A 150 -11.13 -15.61 -11.33
C HIS A 150 -10.38 -15.43 -12.66
N ALA A 151 -10.92 -15.99 -13.76
CA ALA A 151 -10.27 -15.94 -15.08
C ALA A 151 -9.94 -14.50 -15.53
N LYS A 152 -10.76 -13.51 -15.16
CA LYS A 152 -10.53 -12.09 -15.48
C LYS A 152 -9.36 -11.48 -14.68
N GLU A 153 -9.00 -12.03 -13.54
CA GLU A 153 -7.85 -11.58 -12.73
C GLU A 153 -6.51 -12.04 -13.32
N GLN A 154 -6.53 -13.15 -14.09
CA GLN A 154 -5.32 -13.72 -14.69
C GLN A 154 -4.84 -12.96 -15.93
N VAL A 155 -5.66 -12.08 -16.47
CA VAL A 155 -5.39 -11.30 -17.70
C VAL A 155 -5.38 -9.78 -17.48
N ALA A 156 -5.50 -9.35 -16.23
CA ALA A 156 -5.53 -7.94 -15.83
C ALA A 156 -4.14 -7.38 -15.53
#